data_0a2d710fef22b533fc0fb3667c95e11e
#
_entry.id   0a2d710fef22b533fc0fb3667c95e11e
#
_cell.length_a   1.000
_cell.length_b   1.000
_cell.length_c   1.000
_cell.angle_alpha   90.00
_cell.angle_beta   90.00
_cell.angle_gamma   90.00
#
_symmetry.space_group_name_H-M   'P 1'
#
loop_
_entity.id
_entity.type
_entity.pdbx_description
1 polymer ?
#
loop_
_entity_poly.entity_id
_entity_poly.type
_entity_poly.pdbx_seq_one_letter_code
_entity_poly.pdbx_strand_id
1 'polypeptide(L)'
;MTPKSIHEYPGDPARPAACILEVEEGSPADDAGFTPGCLITEVNGHILRDVLDWQWYSAEDEVELSYVDTEGDSGTVVLEREEGESWGITFDGAVFDGIRTCRNACVFCFMRQLPEDARGSLVLRDDDWRLSFLQGNFVTLTNLSDEDAQTIIERNISPLRVSLHAADPDVRRKMIGKHAPHGIAMLERLLEGGVRVHVQIVLCPGINDGNELKKTLAWAYTHPGIENVGIVPLGFTKHQTRFDKSYNESEDALAVVEAVEPFQRYALDERGYPWVYLADEFYCNAYPGDVLRHLPPASHYGDFSMFEDGIGIVRSQVMEWQDCSEEIEHLARVLDEEDARVYYVLGEAQRDCMAALFDESPLKGRLVALLVRNEHFGGNVDVTGLLCGGDVAHAIRGVSAHDFVVLPRIMFNADGYTLDDMTVDDIRDTAGIPVTVVSCSVPEYLKEIEELVTG
;
A
#
# COMPACT_ATOMS: atom_id res chain seq x y z
N MET A 1 -23.62 -3.44 -16.21
CA MET A 1 -23.24 -2.04 -15.97
C MET A 1 -21.94 -2.12 -15.21
N THR A 2 -20.83 -1.67 -15.80
CA THR A 2 -19.53 -1.59 -15.13
C THR A 2 -19.67 -0.63 -13.95
N PRO A 3 -19.24 -1.00 -12.73
CA PRO A 3 -19.21 -0.05 -11.62
C PRO A 3 -18.31 1.13 -12.05
N LYS A 4 -18.82 2.33 -11.97
CA LYS A 4 -18.01 3.54 -12.18
C LYS A 4 -16.96 3.53 -11.06
N SER A 5 -15.69 3.64 -11.43
CA SER A 5 -14.59 3.65 -10.46
C SER A 5 -14.79 4.80 -9.47
N ILE A 6 -14.32 4.59 -8.24
CA ILE A 6 -14.28 5.53 -7.09
C ILE A 6 -13.80 6.97 -7.47
N HIS A 7 -13.31 7.17 -8.68
CA HIS A 7 -12.71 8.41 -9.19
C HIS A 7 -13.65 9.31 -10.02
N GLU A 8 -14.90 8.92 -10.27
CA GLU A 8 -15.79 9.67 -11.15
C GLU A 8 -16.78 10.61 -10.43
N TYR A 9 -16.82 10.62 -9.08
CA TYR A 9 -17.47 11.66 -8.31
C TYR A 9 -16.42 12.54 -7.64
N PRO A 10 -15.95 13.63 -8.29
CA PRO A 10 -15.30 14.69 -7.57
C PRO A 10 -16.40 15.34 -6.73
N GLY A 11 -16.47 14.97 -5.42
CA GLY A 11 -17.36 15.64 -4.51
C GLY A 11 -17.20 17.15 -4.66
N ASP A 12 -18.29 17.89 -4.72
CA ASP A 12 -18.22 19.36 -4.71
C ASP A 12 -17.87 19.80 -3.28
N PRO A 13 -16.66 20.35 -3.03
CA PRO A 13 -16.28 20.82 -1.69
C PRO A 13 -17.25 21.84 -1.11
N ALA A 14 -18.01 22.53 -1.97
CA ALA A 14 -19.01 23.52 -1.58
C ALA A 14 -20.36 22.87 -1.22
N ARG A 15 -20.61 21.65 -1.68
CA ARG A 15 -21.84 20.88 -1.42
C ARG A 15 -21.53 19.39 -1.35
N PRO A 16 -20.86 18.94 -0.26
CA PRO A 16 -20.60 17.53 -0.07
C PRO A 16 -21.90 16.73 0.00
N ALA A 17 -21.90 15.55 -0.61
CA ALA A 17 -23.02 14.63 -0.55
C ALA A 17 -22.51 13.19 -0.63
N ALA A 18 -22.98 12.34 0.28
CA ALA A 18 -22.65 10.93 0.32
C ALA A 18 -23.60 10.15 -0.60
N CYS A 19 -23.10 9.64 -1.72
CA CYS A 19 -23.89 8.79 -2.62
C CYS A 19 -24.06 7.39 -2.01
N ILE A 20 -25.29 6.91 -1.93
CA ILE A 20 -25.59 5.54 -1.49
C ILE A 20 -25.26 4.59 -2.63
N LEU A 21 -24.35 3.65 -2.37
CA LEU A 21 -24.00 2.59 -3.29
C LEU A 21 -24.93 1.38 -3.13
N GLU A 22 -25.24 1.02 -1.89
CA GLU A 22 -26.00 -0.18 -1.56
C GLU A 22 -26.86 0.07 -0.32
N VAL A 23 -28.06 -0.52 -0.29
CA VAL A 23 -28.97 -0.52 0.87
C VAL A 23 -29.24 -1.97 1.22
N GLU A 24 -29.06 -2.32 2.49
CA GLU A 24 -29.32 -3.66 3.03
C GLU A 24 -30.82 -3.89 3.17
N GLU A 25 -31.34 -5.00 2.62
CA GLU A 25 -32.77 -5.35 2.68
C GLU A 25 -33.27 -5.54 4.13
N GLY A 26 -34.35 -4.88 4.49
CA GLY A 26 -34.95 -4.91 5.82
C GLY A 26 -34.23 -4.04 6.86
N SER A 27 -33.29 -3.19 6.45
CA SER A 27 -32.64 -2.22 7.32
C SER A 27 -33.48 -0.95 7.53
N PRO A 28 -33.14 -0.11 8.54
CA PRO A 28 -33.80 1.19 8.71
C PRO A 28 -33.75 2.08 7.46
N ALA A 29 -32.73 2.00 6.67
CA ALA A 29 -32.61 2.73 5.41
C ALA A 29 -33.55 2.18 4.32
N ASP A 30 -33.70 0.86 4.23
CA ASP A 30 -34.65 0.21 3.30
C ASP A 30 -36.11 0.52 3.68
N ASP A 31 -36.43 0.43 4.96
CA ASP A 31 -37.77 0.79 5.49
C ASP A 31 -38.13 2.27 5.23
N ALA A 32 -37.15 3.15 5.21
CA ALA A 32 -37.29 4.57 4.85
C ALA A 32 -37.40 4.82 3.34
N GLY A 33 -37.16 3.78 2.51
CA GLY A 33 -37.26 3.85 1.06
C GLY A 33 -36.03 4.40 0.36
N PHE A 34 -34.87 4.38 1.00
CA PHE A 34 -33.61 4.72 0.32
C PHE A 34 -33.26 3.65 -0.72
N THR A 35 -32.63 4.11 -1.79
CA THR A 35 -32.16 3.25 -2.88
C THR A 35 -30.76 3.69 -3.34
N PRO A 36 -30.00 2.82 -3.98
CA PRO A 36 -28.73 3.20 -4.61
C PRO A 36 -28.89 4.43 -5.51
N GLY A 37 -27.97 5.40 -5.37
CA GLY A 37 -27.99 6.68 -6.07
C GLY A 37 -28.63 7.84 -5.31
N CYS A 38 -29.34 7.59 -4.20
CA CYS A 38 -29.73 8.67 -3.27
C CYS A 38 -28.49 9.32 -2.66
N LEU A 39 -28.57 10.61 -2.36
CA LEU A 39 -27.50 11.41 -1.77
C LEU A 39 -27.88 11.80 -0.35
N ILE A 40 -27.05 11.49 0.64
CA ILE A 40 -27.16 12.02 2.00
C ILE A 40 -26.29 13.29 2.10
N THR A 41 -26.87 14.42 2.48
CA THR A 41 -26.19 15.71 2.56
C THR A 41 -25.87 16.14 3.98
N GLU A 42 -26.77 15.81 4.94
CA GLU A 42 -26.60 16.13 6.35
C GLU A 42 -27.08 14.99 7.24
N VAL A 43 -26.47 14.87 8.41
CA VAL A 43 -26.86 13.99 9.52
C VAL A 43 -27.01 14.84 10.77
N ASN A 44 -28.20 14.84 11.39
CA ASN A 44 -28.51 15.66 12.56
C ASN A 44 -28.14 17.15 12.39
N GLY A 45 -28.36 17.70 11.18
CA GLY A 45 -28.01 19.08 10.81
C GLY A 45 -26.52 19.34 10.57
N HIS A 46 -25.67 18.31 10.57
CA HIS A 46 -24.25 18.39 10.26
C HIS A 46 -23.97 17.95 8.82
N ILE A 47 -23.24 18.78 8.08
CA ILE A 47 -22.82 18.44 6.72
C ILE A 47 -21.94 17.18 6.74
N LEU A 48 -22.24 16.24 5.85
CA LEU A 48 -21.55 14.98 5.73
C LEU A 48 -20.41 15.09 4.70
N ARG A 49 -19.15 15.08 5.18
CA ARG A 49 -17.95 15.23 4.33
C ARG A 49 -17.22 13.93 4.03
N ASP A 50 -17.39 12.94 4.91
CA ASP A 50 -16.72 11.66 4.83
C ASP A 50 -17.43 10.60 5.70
N VAL A 51 -16.97 9.36 5.62
CA VAL A 51 -17.51 8.24 6.42
C VAL A 51 -17.24 8.39 7.93
N LEU A 52 -16.24 9.17 8.34
CA LEU A 52 -15.96 9.44 9.76
C LEU A 52 -17.00 10.40 10.34
N ASP A 53 -17.44 11.39 9.55
CA ASP A 53 -18.58 12.23 9.90
C ASP A 53 -19.86 11.42 10.02
N TRP A 54 -20.09 10.48 9.08
CA TRP A 54 -21.22 9.55 9.17
C TRP A 54 -21.18 8.76 10.47
N GLN A 55 -20.08 8.07 10.78
CA GLN A 55 -19.93 7.27 11.98
C GLN A 55 -20.09 8.09 13.25
N TRP A 56 -19.58 9.33 13.25
CA TRP A 56 -19.64 10.22 14.40
C TRP A 56 -21.06 10.74 14.67
N TYR A 57 -21.74 11.24 13.63
CA TYR A 57 -23.03 11.90 13.78
C TYR A 57 -24.22 10.92 13.77
N SER A 58 -24.04 9.69 13.29
CA SER A 58 -25.04 8.62 13.31
C SER A 58 -24.84 7.58 14.42
N ALA A 59 -24.07 7.93 15.47
CA ALA A 59 -23.74 7.00 16.55
C ALA A 59 -24.96 6.65 17.44
N GLU A 60 -25.93 7.56 17.58
CA GLU A 60 -27.15 7.36 18.35
C GLU A 60 -28.13 6.43 17.61
N ASP A 61 -29.19 5.95 18.31
CA ASP A 61 -30.16 5.03 17.73
C ASP A 61 -31.25 5.76 16.93
N GLU A 62 -31.31 7.07 16.95
CA GLU A 62 -32.16 7.94 16.15
C GLU A 62 -31.32 8.97 15.41
N VAL A 63 -31.56 9.12 14.10
CA VAL A 63 -30.87 10.13 13.26
C VAL A 63 -31.83 10.84 12.32
N GLU A 64 -31.65 12.15 12.16
CA GLU A 64 -32.31 12.92 11.12
C GLU A 64 -31.36 13.05 9.91
N LEU A 65 -31.82 12.59 8.74
CA LEU A 65 -31.07 12.66 7.50
C LEU A 65 -31.68 13.69 6.54
N SER A 66 -30.89 14.63 6.06
CA SER A 66 -31.22 15.43 4.88
C SER A 66 -30.71 14.72 3.65
N TYR A 67 -31.54 14.55 2.63
CA TYR A 67 -31.21 13.78 1.44
C TYR A 67 -31.71 14.39 0.15
N VAL A 68 -31.19 13.93 -0.97
CA VAL A 68 -31.69 14.13 -2.32
C VAL A 68 -31.93 12.74 -2.92
N ASP A 69 -33.12 12.50 -3.44
CA ASP A 69 -33.44 11.22 -4.06
C ASP A 69 -32.92 11.12 -5.51
N THR A 70 -33.17 9.99 -6.16
CA THR A 70 -32.75 9.74 -7.54
C THR A 70 -33.50 10.56 -8.60
N GLU A 71 -34.63 11.19 -8.22
CA GLU A 71 -35.42 12.09 -9.07
C GLU A 71 -34.97 13.56 -8.91
N GLY A 72 -34.13 13.84 -7.88
CA GLY A 72 -33.58 15.15 -7.57
C GLY A 72 -34.41 15.93 -6.54
N ASP A 73 -35.41 15.30 -5.93
CA ASP A 73 -36.22 15.89 -4.87
C ASP A 73 -35.49 15.81 -3.53
N SER A 74 -35.49 16.92 -2.79
CA SER A 74 -34.85 16.99 -1.47
C SER A 74 -35.86 16.73 -0.36
N GLY A 75 -35.43 16.02 0.67
CA GLY A 75 -36.26 15.71 1.82
C GLY A 75 -35.46 15.57 3.11
N THR A 76 -36.18 15.41 4.21
CA THR A 76 -35.65 15.06 5.53
C THR A 76 -36.44 13.88 6.07
N VAL A 77 -35.75 12.92 6.66
CA VAL A 77 -36.36 11.74 7.27
C VAL A 77 -35.66 11.40 8.58
N VAL A 78 -36.42 10.92 9.54
CA VAL A 78 -35.84 10.38 10.78
C VAL A 78 -35.83 8.86 10.68
N LEU A 79 -34.67 8.29 10.93
CA LEU A 79 -34.45 6.85 11.03
C LEU A 79 -34.28 6.46 12.50
N GLU A 80 -34.82 5.32 12.88
CA GLU A 80 -34.60 4.69 14.17
C GLU A 80 -34.08 3.28 13.96
N ARG A 81 -33.17 2.82 14.84
CA ARG A 81 -32.61 1.47 14.83
C ARG A 81 -32.64 0.84 16.23
N GLU A 82 -32.59 -0.48 16.27
CA GLU A 82 -32.37 -1.19 17.52
C GLU A 82 -30.89 -1.11 17.93
N GLU A 83 -30.58 -1.27 19.23
CA GLU A 83 -29.21 -1.25 19.75
C GLU A 83 -28.33 -2.28 19.03
N GLY A 84 -27.26 -1.81 18.35
CA GLY A 84 -26.32 -2.64 17.59
C GLY A 84 -26.77 -2.97 16.16
N GLU A 85 -27.94 -2.51 15.74
CA GLU A 85 -28.41 -2.64 14.36
C GLU A 85 -27.63 -1.69 13.42
N SER A 86 -27.34 -2.16 12.20
CA SER A 86 -26.78 -1.34 11.13
C SER A 86 -27.82 -0.40 10.55
N TRP A 87 -27.44 0.80 10.12
CA TRP A 87 -28.31 1.65 9.30
C TRP A 87 -28.62 1.05 7.93
N GLY A 88 -27.79 0.07 7.47
CA GLY A 88 -27.94 -0.61 6.19
C GLY A 88 -27.51 0.22 4.98
N ILE A 89 -26.67 1.23 5.17
CA ILE A 89 -26.18 2.10 4.09
C ILE A 89 -24.69 1.84 3.82
N THR A 90 -24.39 1.53 2.55
CA THR A 90 -23.00 1.55 2.02
C THR A 90 -22.88 2.72 1.06
N PHE A 91 -21.82 3.54 1.24
CA PHE A 91 -21.57 4.71 0.39
C PHE A 91 -20.60 4.41 -0.76
N ASP A 92 -20.75 5.15 -1.86
CA ASP A 92 -19.81 5.16 -2.97
C ASP A 92 -18.59 6.03 -2.59
N GLY A 93 -17.61 5.39 -1.94
CA GLY A 93 -16.38 6.00 -1.47
C GLY A 93 -16.40 6.44 -0.01
N ALA A 94 -15.23 6.86 0.47
CA ALA A 94 -15.00 7.24 1.86
C ALA A 94 -15.01 8.76 2.10
N VAL A 95 -14.84 9.55 1.03
CA VAL A 95 -14.69 11.00 1.08
C VAL A 95 -15.68 11.67 0.12
N PHE A 96 -16.55 12.51 0.64
CA PHE A 96 -17.69 13.08 -0.10
C PHE A 96 -17.49 14.52 -0.57
N ASP A 97 -16.49 15.23 -0.04
CA ASP A 97 -16.10 16.60 -0.41
C ASP A 97 -14.86 16.64 -1.34
N GLY A 98 -14.41 15.48 -1.80
CA GLY A 98 -13.23 15.32 -2.64
C GLY A 98 -11.94 15.13 -1.83
N ILE A 99 -10.98 14.45 -2.50
CA ILE A 99 -9.69 14.12 -1.90
C ILE A 99 -8.82 15.38 -1.77
N ARG A 100 -8.22 15.60 -0.61
CA ARG A 100 -7.26 16.68 -0.38
C ARG A 100 -5.92 16.35 -1.03
N THR A 101 -5.53 17.16 -1.99
CA THR A 101 -4.34 16.91 -2.79
C THR A 101 -3.07 17.49 -2.18
N CYS A 102 -1.96 16.78 -2.37
CA CYS A 102 -0.64 17.17 -1.92
C CYS A 102 -0.10 18.40 -2.66
N ARG A 103 0.38 19.40 -1.90
CA ARG A 103 0.97 20.65 -2.42
C ARG A 103 2.50 20.66 -2.32
N ASN A 104 3.11 19.58 -1.89
CA ASN A 104 4.54 19.47 -1.68
C ASN A 104 5.34 19.32 -2.98
N ALA A 105 6.63 19.62 -2.88
CA ALA A 105 7.60 19.51 -3.96
C ALA A 105 8.69 18.49 -3.59
N CYS A 106 8.28 17.30 -3.14
CA CYS A 106 9.19 16.27 -2.69
C CYS A 106 10.22 15.93 -3.77
N VAL A 107 11.49 15.83 -3.34
CA VAL A 107 12.59 15.52 -4.23
C VAL A 107 12.52 14.10 -4.77
N PHE A 108 11.86 13.21 -4.02
CA PHE A 108 11.68 11.78 -4.28
C PHE A 108 10.25 11.43 -4.72
N CYS A 109 9.38 12.40 -5.02
CA CYS A 109 7.97 12.14 -5.35
C CYS A 109 7.85 11.20 -6.56
N PHE A 110 7.39 9.98 -6.32
CA PHE A 110 7.27 8.96 -7.36
C PHE A 110 6.26 9.36 -8.44
N MET A 111 5.13 9.99 -8.06
CA MET A 111 4.09 10.46 -8.99
C MET A 111 4.63 11.49 -10.02
N ARG A 112 5.74 12.17 -9.72
CA ARG A 112 6.40 13.11 -10.65
C ARG A 112 7.43 12.45 -11.56
N GLN A 113 7.64 11.16 -11.37
CA GLN A 113 8.60 10.34 -12.10
C GLN A 113 7.90 9.32 -13.01
N LEU A 114 6.57 9.39 -13.10
CA LEU A 114 5.78 8.55 -13.99
C LEU A 114 5.86 9.07 -15.43
N PRO A 115 5.65 8.20 -16.44
CA PRO A 115 5.50 8.60 -17.83
C PRO A 115 4.38 9.64 -18.01
N GLU A 116 4.50 10.48 -19.05
CA GLU A 116 3.50 11.54 -19.32
C GLU A 116 2.11 10.99 -19.67
N ASP A 117 2.04 9.77 -20.18
CA ASP A 117 0.83 9.06 -20.57
C ASP A 117 0.27 8.14 -19.47
N ALA A 118 0.84 8.17 -18.27
CA ALA A 118 0.30 7.40 -17.14
C ALA A 118 -1.16 7.79 -16.83
N ARG A 119 -2.00 6.78 -16.55
CA ARG A 119 -3.43 7.02 -16.24
C ARG A 119 -3.62 7.95 -15.04
N GLY A 120 -4.73 8.70 -15.04
CA GLY A 120 -5.02 9.73 -14.03
C GLY A 120 -4.99 9.24 -12.58
N SER A 121 -5.41 8.00 -12.32
CA SER A 121 -5.38 7.39 -10.98
C SER A 121 -3.96 7.22 -10.42
N LEU A 122 -2.96 6.96 -11.27
CA LEU A 122 -1.57 6.81 -10.85
C LEU A 122 -0.89 8.14 -10.53
N VAL A 123 -1.38 9.26 -11.09
CA VAL A 123 -0.79 10.60 -10.87
C VAL A 123 -1.51 11.39 -9.77
N LEU A 124 -2.56 10.81 -9.16
CA LEU A 124 -3.24 11.41 -8.02
C LEU A 124 -2.28 11.45 -6.81
N ARG A 125 -2.05 12.65 -6.31
CA ARG A 125 -1.21 12.88 -5.13
C ARG A 125 -2.10 13.29 -3.98
N ASP A 126 -2.58 12.34 -3.22
CA ASP A 126 -3.33 12.60 -2.01
C ASP A 126 -2.40 13.06 -0.87
N ASP A 127 -2.96 13.83 0.05
CA ASP A 127 -2.38 14.22 1.33
C ASP A 127 -3.54 14.45 2.31
N ASP A 128 -4.48 13.48 2.31
CA ASP A 128 -5.75 13.53 3.03
C ASP A 128 -5.66 12.67 4.30
N TRP A 129 -5.71 13.31 5.47
CA TRP A 129 -5.62 12.62 6.76
C TRP A 129 -6.72 11.57 6.97
N ARG A 130 -7.89 11.74 6.33
CA ARG A 130 -8.99 10.78 6.41
C ARG A 130 -8.60 9.46 5.74
N LEU A 131 -7.97 9.52 4.58
CA LEU A 131 -7.43 8.35 3.88
C LEU A 131 -6.26 7.72 4.63
N SER A 132 -5.49 8.53 5.38
CA SER A 132 -4.46 8.00 6.27
C SER A 132 -5.04 7.06 7.32
N PHE A 133 -6.14 7.46 7.95
CA PHE A 133 -6.80 6.64 8.96
C PHE A 133 -7.58 5.46 8.36
N LEU A 134 -8.34 5.71 7.27
CA LEU A 134 -9.26 4.73 6.69
C LEU A 134 -8.58 3.68 5.81
N GLN A 135 -7.51 4.05 5.11
CA GLN A 135 -6.86 3.23 4.08
C GLN A 135 -5.35 3.05 4.29
N GLY A 136 -4.77 3.68 5.31
CA GLY A 136 -3.33 3.56 5.58
C GLY A 136 -2.42 4.46 4.73
N ASN A 137 -2.97 5.43 4.00
CA ASN A 137 -2.17 6.34 3.16
C ASN A 137 -1.25 7.22 4.01
N PHE A 138 0.01 7.39 3.57
CA PHE A 138 0.95 8.24 4.28
C PHE A 138 0.74 9.72 3.95
N VAL A 139 0.50 10.54 4.97
CA VAL A 139 0.28 11.99 4.84
C VAL A 139 1.44 12.80 5.40
N THR A 140 1.67 13.98 4.82
CA THR A 140 2.75 14.87 5.24
C THR A 140 2.34 15.86 6.32
N LEU A 141 1.04 15.99 6.58
CA LEU A 141 0.38 16.98 7.46
C LEU A 141 0.65 18.45 7.05
N THR A 142 1.17 18.67 5.85
CA THR A 142 1.54 20.03 5.39
C THR A 142 0.36 20.86 4.91
N ASN A 143 -0.80 20.23 4.70
CA ASN A 143 -2.07 20.86 4.34
C ASN A 143 -3.12 20.76 5.46
N LEU A 144 -2.76 20.19 6.62
CA LEU A 144 -3.66 20.04 7.77
C LEU A 144 -4.01 21.41 8.34
N SER A 145 -5.29 21.68 8.54
CA SER A 145 -5.76 22.90 9.21
C SER A 145 -5.78 22.74 10.73
N ASP A 146 -5.90 23.86 11.46
CA ASP A 146 -6.11 23.83 12.90
C ASP A 146 -7.42 23.15 13.29
N GLU A 147 -8.47 23.31 12.49
CA GLU A 147 -9.76 22.65 12.68
C GLU A 147 -9.67 21.15 12.48
N ASP A 148 -8.95 20.69 11.44
CA ASP A 148 -8.71 19.26 11.22
C ASP A 148 -7.95 18.63 12.39
N ALA A 149 -6.86 19.29 12.84
CA ALA A 149 -6.09 18.80 13.98
C ALA A 149 -6.95 18.69 15.24
N GLN A 150 -7.84 19.67 15.47
CA GLN A 150 -8.76 19.63 16.59
C GLN A 150 -9.75 18.46 16.46
N THR A 151 -10.33 18.26 15.29
CA THR A 151 -11.27 17.16 14.99
C THR A 151 -10.60 15.80 15.22
N ILE A 152 -9.36 15.60 14.72
CA ILE A 152 -8.60 14.37 14.91
C ILE A 152 -8.39 14.06 16.39
N ILE A 153 -8.01 15.08 17.18
CA ILE A 153 -7.77 14.94 18.62
C ILE A 153 -9.08 14.63 19.36
N GLU A 154 -10.14 15.42 19.13
CA GLU A 154 -11.42 15.29 19.85
C GLU A 154 -12.11 13.96 19.57
N ARG A 155 -12.03 13.47 18.33
CA ARG A 155 -12.64 12.18 17.94
C ARG A 155 -11.68 11.00 18.14
N ASN A 156 -10.48 11.24 18.67
CA ASN A 156 -9.44 10.22 18.87
C ASN A 156 -9.16 9.39 17.60
N ILE A 157 -9.04 10.06 16.45
CA ILE A 157 -8.76 9.41 15.16
C ILE A 157 -7.29 9.00 15.14
N SER A 158 -7.03 7.72 15.39
CA SER A 158 -5.71 7.18 15.68
C SER A 158 -5.66 5.67 15.44
N PRO A 159 -4.56 5.11 14.88
CA PRO A 159 -3.35 5.81 14.46
C PRO A 159 -3.45 6.46 13.09
N LEU A 160 -2.62 7.48 12.83
CA LEU A 160 -2.38 8.02 11.49
C LEU A 160 -1.04 7.53 10.94
N ARG A 161 -0.91 7.46 9.62
CA ARG A 161 0.34 7.17 8.93
C ARG A 161 0.96 8.47 8.42
N VAL A 162 2.18 8.79 8.87
CA VAL A 162 2.79 10.10 8.65
C VAL A 162 4.15 10.00 7.96
N SER A 163 4.27 10.67 6.82
CA SER A 163 5.52 10.90 6.08
C SER A 163 6.38 11.94 6.79
N LEU A 164 7.30 11.51 7.66
CA LEU A 164 8.19 12.40 8.41
C LEU A 164 9.44 12.78 7.60
N HIS A 165 10.17 11.80 7.12
CA HIS A 165 11.43 11.85 6.36
C HIS A 165 12.62 12.47 7.10
N ALA A 166 12.44 13.54 7.86
CA ALA A 166 13.45 14.17 8.72
C ALA A 166 12.79 15.00 9.81
N ALA A 167 13.35 14.98 11.02
CA ALA A 167 12.94 15.84 12.12
C ALA A 167 13.57 17.25 12.02
N ASP A 168 14.78 17.36 11.46
CA ASP A 168 15.41 18.65 11.22
C ASP A 168 14.61 19.47 10.18
N PRO A 169 14.13 20.69 10.53
CA PRO A 169 13.26 21.46 9.64
C PRO A 169 13.91 21.86 8.31
N ASP A 170 15.23 22.09 8.30
CA ASP A 170 15.94 22.49 7.09
C ASP A 170 16.16 21.29 6.17
N VAL A 171 16.47 20.12 6.74
CA VAL A 171 16.57 18.86 5.98
C VAL A 171 15.19 18.49 5.42
N ARG A 172 14.15 18.49 6.27
CA ARG A 172 12.78 18.21 5.82
C ARG A 172 12.32 19.17 4.73
N ARG A 173 12.68 20.46 4.83
CA ARG A 173 12.38 21.45 3.81
C ARG A 173 13.08 21.15 2.48
N LYS A 174 14.32 20.65 2.50
CA LYS A 174 15.01 20.17 1.28
C LYS A 174 14.32 18.97 0.68
N MET A 175 13.77 18.09 1.53
CA MET A 175 13.07 16.86 1.12
C MET A 175 11.71 17.15 0.47
N ILE A 176 10.83 17.89 1.15
CA ILE A 176 9.41 18.02 0.76
C ILE A 176 8.96 19.43 0.39
N GLY A 177 9.80 20.45 0.63
CA GLY A 177 9.54 21.84 0.21
C GLY A 177 9.07 22.77 1.34
N LYS A 178 8.53 23.95 0.94
CA LYS A 178 8.33 25.10 1.82
C LYS A 178 7.33 24.89 2.98
N HIS A 179 6.44 23.93 2.88
CA HIS A 179 5.42 23.65 3.89
C HIS A 179 5.88 22.69 5.00
N ALA A 180 7.12 22.19 4.92
CA ALA A 180 7.70 21.24 5.87
C ALA A 180 7.60 21.69 7.36
N PRO A 181 7.89 22.96 7.74
CA PRO A 181 7.76 23.41 9.14
C PRO A 181 6.34 23.32 9.69
N HIS A 182 5.32 23.62 8.86
CA HIS A 182 3.92 23.48 9.27
C HIS A 182 3.57 22.05 9.58
N GLY A 183 3.97 21.08 8.72
CA GLY A 183 3.68 19.67 8.95
C GLY A 183 4.33 19.09 10.20
N ILE A 184 5.54 19.57 10.60
CA ILE A 184 6.16 19.20 11.88
C ILE A 184 5.36 19.76 13.06
N ALA A 185 4.98 21.04 13.01
CA ALA A 185 4.17 21.65 14.07
C ALA A 185 2.82 20.94 14.25
N MET A 186 2.18 20.51 13.15
CA MET A 186 0.94 19.74 13.22
C MET A 186 1.18 18.34 13.81
N LEU A 187 2.26 17.66 13.43
CA LEU A 187 2.62 16.38 14.03
C LEU A 187 2.83 16.48 15.54
N GLU A 188 3.62 17.46 16.00
CA GLU A 188 3.84 17.70 17.44
C GLU A 188 2.50 17.99 18.15
N ARG A 189 1.63 18.81 17.59
CA ARG A 189 0.31 19.09 18.15
C ARG A 189 -0.56 17.84 18.28
N LEU A 190 -0.59 16.98 17.25
CA LEU A 190 -1.34 15.72 17.28
C LEU A 190 -0.79 14.78 18.36
N LEU A 191 0.54 14.64 18.45
CA LEU A 191 1.20 13.82 19.48
C LEU A 191 0.94 14.34 20.91
N GLU A 192 1.00 15.66 21.11
CA GLU A 192 0.63 16.31 22.38
C GLU A 192 -0.86 16.08 22.72
N GLY A 193 -1.73 16.02 21.70
CA GLY A 193 -3.14 15.67 21.83
C GLY A 193 -3.44 14.20 22.06
N GLY A 194 -2.41 13.34 22.15
CA GLY A 194 -2.55 11.91 22.42
C GLY A 194 -2.78 11.04 21.18
N VAL A 195 -2.71 11.60 19.98
CA VAL A 195 -2.84 10.85 18.72
C VAL A 195 -1.60 9.96 18.52
N ARG A 196 -1.83 8.70 18.17
CA ARG A 196 -0.76 7.76 17.83
C ARG A 196 -0.48 7.81 16.31
N VAL A 197 0.77 7.59 15.93
CA VAL A 197 1.17 7.62 14.53
C VAL A 197 2.15 6.52 14.18
N HIS A 198 2.05 6.00 12.96
CA HIS A 198 3.09 5.26 12.28
C HIS A 198 3.87 6.22 11.38
N VAL A 199 5.20 6.20 11.47
CA VAL A 199 6.04 7.16 10.75
C VAL A 199 6.81 6.47 9.64
N GLN A 200 6.81 7.07 8.44
CA GLN A 200 7.62 6.61 7.32
C GLN A 200 8.76 7.60 7.04
N ILE A 201 9.93 7.05 6.72
CA ILE A 201 11.11 7.78 6.25
C ILE A 201 11.51 7.21 4.89
N VAL A 202 11.31 7.97 3.81
CA VAL A 202 11.97 7.69 2.53
C VAL A 202 13.42 8.15 2.65
N LEU A 203 14.36 7.21 2.62
CA LEU A 203 15.77 7.48 2.80
C LEU A 203 16.41 7.87 1.46
N CYS A 204 16.92 9.10 1.38
CA CYS A 204 17.53 9.66 0.19
C CYS A 204 19.04 9.84 0.40
N PRO A 205 19.91 9.20 -0.43
CA PRO A 205 21.37 9.28 -0.28
C PRO A 205 21.88 10.72 -0.23
N GLY A 206 22.69 11.06 0.78
CA GLY A 206 23.30 12.36 0.96
C GLY A 206 22.37 13.49 1.39
N ILE A 207 21.10 13.21 1.73
CA ILE A 207 20.14 14.24 2.17
C ILE A 207 19.69 14.01 3.62
N ASN A 208 19.04 12.88 3.92
CA ASN A 208 18.50 12.54 5.24
C ASN A 208 19.06 11.23 5.80
N ASP A 209 20.14 10.71 5.22
CA ASP A 209 20.85 9.52 5.66
C ASP A 209 21.91 9.80 6.73
N GLY A 210 22.66 8.80 7.11
CA GLY A 210 23.78 8.89 8.04
C GLY A 210 23.42 9.57 9.37
N ASN A 211 24.06 10.69 9.68
CA ASN A 211 23.81 11.41 10.94
C ASN A 211 22.42 12.05 11.01
N GLU A 212 21.84 12.46 9.88
CA GLU A 212 20.50 13.05 9.86
C GLU A 212 19.43 12.00 10.17
N LEU A 213 19.58 10.78 9.65
CA LEU A 213 18.73 9.64 10.03
C LEU A 213 18.81 9.39 11.55
N LYS A 214 20.02 9.31 12.11
CA LYS A 214 20.21 9.10 13.56
C LYS A 214 19.56 10.18 14.42
N LYS A 215 19.65 11.46 14.03
CA LYS A 215 18.96 12.57 14.70
C LYS A 215 17.44 12.43 14.62
N THR A 216 16.93 12.07 13.44
CA THR A 216 15.49 11.88 13.22
C THR A 216 14.95 10.73 14.07
N LEU A 217 15.66 9.60 14.13
CA LEU A 217 15.27 8.46 14.98
C LEU A 217 15.33 8.82 16.46
N ALA A 218 16.37 9.52 16.90
CA ALA A 218 16.49 9.97 18.29
C ALA A 218 15.36 10.94 18.67
N TRP A 219 15.01 11.88 17.80
CA TRP A 219 13.88 12.79 17.99
C TRP A 219 12.57 12.00 18.07
N ALA A 220 12.30 11.13 17.09
CA ALA A 220 11.07 10.34 17.04
C ALA A 220 10.91 9.45 18.28
N TYR A 221 12.00 8.86 18.79
CA TYR A 221 11.97 8.01 19.97
C TYR A 221 11.54 8.75 21.24
N THR A 222 11.77 10.08 21.33
CA THR A 222 11.32 10.90 22.45
C THR A 222 9.83 11.23 22.46
N HIS A 223 9.09 10.85 21.41
CA HIS A 223 7.65 11.07 21.27
C HIS A 223 6.89 9.74 21.41
N PRO A 224 6.32 9.43 22.60
CA PRO A 224 5.70 8.12 22.87
C PRO A 224 4.53 7.77 21.95
N GLY A 225 3.86 8.77 21.35
CA GLY A 225 2.79 8.58 20.38
C GLY A 225 3.28 8.07 19.02
N ILE A 226 4.59 8.08 18.73
CA ILE A 226 5.16 7.42 17.56
C ILE A 226 5.32 5.93 17.87
N GLU A 227 4.39 5.11 17.36
CA GLU A 227 4.33 3.68 17.64
C GLU A 227 5.45 2.90 16.97
N ASN A 228 5.76 3.26 15.72
CA ASN A 228 6.88 2.69 14.98
C ASN A 228 7.37 3.63 13.88
N VAL A 229 8.52 3.28 13.30
CA VAL A 229 9.15 3.97 12.18
C VAL A 229 9.51 2.96 11.10
N GLY A 230 8.94 3.11 9.91
CA GLY A 230 9.35 2.39 8.70
C GLY A 230 10.36 3.22 7.90
N ILE A 231 11.48 2.62 7.50
CA ILE A 231 12.48 3.24 6.64
C ILE A 231 12.46 2.50 5.31
N VAL A 232 12.15 3.24 4.24
CA VAL A 232 12.11 2.71 2.88
C VAL A 232 13.19 3.36 2.03
N PRO A 233 13.84 2.64 1.10
CA PRO A 233 14.84 3.24 0.23
C PRO A 233 14.19 4.16 -0.80
N LEU A 234 14.98 5.08 -1.33
CA LEU A 234 14.57 5.93 -2.45
C LEU A 234 14.26 5.09 -3.69
N GLY A 235 13.01 5.12 -4.15
CA GLY A 235 12.63 4.64 -5.47
C GLY A 235 12.78 5.74 -6.52
N PHE A 236 13.41 5.44 -7.66
CA PHE A 236 13.50 6.37 -8.78
C PHE A 236 13.36 5.67 -10.13
N THR A 237 12.79 6.38 -11.09
CA THR A 237 12.59 5.91 -12.46
C THR A 237 13.55 6.58 -13.44
N LYS A 238 13.61 6.11 -14.69
CA LYS A 238 14.34 6.77 -15.77
C LYS A 238 13.76 8.12 -16.21
N HIS A 239 12.54 8.45 -15.79
CA HIS A 239 11.83 9.69 -16.17
C HIS A 239 12.17 10.90 -15.28
N GLN A 240 13.17 10.77 -14.40
CA GLN A 240 13.71 11.85 -13.60
C GLN A 240 15.24 11.96 -13.79
N THR A 241 15.84 13.09 -13.37
CA THR A 241 17.28 13.36 -13.56
C THR A 241 17.98 13.75 -12.27
N ARG A 242 17.30 13.68 -11.14
CA ARG A 242 17.81 14.14 -9.85
C ARG A 242 18.67 13.12 -9.12
N PHE A 243 18.27 11.84 -9.24
CA PHE A 243 18.92 10.73 -8.60
C PHE A 243 19.36 9.72 -9.66
N ASP A 244 20.54 9.18 -9.48
CA ASP A 244 21.13 8.12 -10.30
C ASP A 244 21.51 6.89 -9.47
N LYS A 245 21.33 6.97 -8.14
CA LYS A 245 21.56 5.88 -7.21
C LYS A 245 20.64 5.93 -6.00
N SER A 246 20.43 4.79 -5.41
CA SER A 246 19.80 4.58 -4.11
C SER A 246 20.68 3.64 -3.27
N TYR A 247 20.09 2.70 -2.56
CA TYR A 247 20.79 1.70 -1.72
C TYR A 247 20.83 0.33 -2.41
N ASN A 248 21.08 0.32 -3.73
CA ASN A 248 21.15 -0.91 -4.53
C ASN A 248 22.51 -1.61 -4.42
N GLU A 249 23.57 -0.86 -4.05
CA GLU A 249 24.89 -1.44 -3.79
C GLU A 249 24.95 -2.02 -2.38
N SER A 250 25.54 -3.21 -2.25
CA SER A 250 25.57 -3.97 -1.00
C SER A 250 26.22 -3.18 0.16
N GLU A 251 27.29 -2.45 -0.10
CA GLU A 251 27.99 -1.62 0.89
C GLU A 251 27.08 -0.50 1.42
N ASP A 252 26.35 0.19 0.53
CA ASP A 252 25.45 1.29 0.90
C ASP A 252 24.25 0.77 1.70
N ALA A 253 23.63 -0.35 1.28
CA ALA A 253 22.52 -0.97 1.99
C ALA A 253 22.94 -1.50 3.37
N LEU A 254 24.10 -2.18 3.45
CA LEU A 254 24.64 -2.70 4.71
C LEU A 254 24.92 -1.57 5.72
N ALA A 255 25.44 -0.45 5.25
CA ALA A 255 25.69 0.71 6.12
C ALA A 255 24.40 1.25 6.75
N VAL A 256 23.25 1.16 6.05
CA VAL A 256 21.94 1.53 6.63
C VAL A 256 21.50 0.49 7.67
N VAL A 257 21.60 -0.80 7.36
CA VAL A 257 21.28 -1.88 8.31
C VAL A 257 22.08 -1.72 9.62
N GLU A 258 23.40 -1.55 9.51
CA GLU A 258 24.29 -1.34 10.66
C GLU A 258 23.99 -0.04 11.43
N ALA A 259 23.57 1.02 10.75
CA ALA A 259 23.23 2.29 11.38
C ALA A 259 21.93 2.24 12.19
N VAL A 260 20.98 1.40 11.79
CA VAL A 260 19.65 1.26 12.41
C VAL A 260 19.64 0.20 13.52
N GLU A 261 20.41 -0.86 13.40
CA GLU A 261 20.47 -1.98 14.36
C GLU A 261 20.62 -1.53 15.84
N PRO A 262 21.45 -0.54 16.22
CA PRO A 262 21.53 -0.07 17.59
C PRO A 262 20.22 0.50 18.16
N PHE A 263 19.41 1.17 17.30
CA PHE A 263 18.10 1.68 17.68
C PHE A 263 17.10 0.54 17.89
N GLN A 264 17.14 -0.47 17.01
CA GLN A 264 16.29 -1.67 17.13
C GLN A 264 16.58 -2.42 18.42
N ARG A 265 17.87 -2.66 18.73
CA ARG A 265 18.27 -3.32 19.98
C ARG A 265 17.85 -2.53 21.21
N TYR A 266 18.13 -1.23 21.23
CA TYR A 266 17.73 -0.37 22.34
C TYR A 266 16.21 -0.38 22.55
N ALA A 267 15.44 -0.27 21.48
CA ALA A 267 13.98 -0.31 21.56
C ALA A 267 13.46 -1.69 22.02
N LEU A 268 14.08 -2.78 21.54
CA LEU A 268 13.71 -4.13 21.95
C LEU A 268 13.94 -4.33 23.47
N ASP A 269 15.04 -3.81 24.01
CA ASP A 269 15.35 -3.87 25.44
C ASP A 269 14.38 -3.03 26.30
N GLU A 270 13.99 -1.82 25.83
CA GLU A 270 13.16 -0.88 26.59
C GLU A 270 11.66 -1.07 26.37
N ARG A 271 11.22 -1.45 25.15
CA ARG A 271 9.80 -1.52 24.75
C ARG A 271 9.32 -2.94 24.49
N GLY A 272 10.22 -3.91 24.34
CA GLY A 272 9.90 -5.30 24.01
C GLY A 272 9.66 -5.56 22.50
N TYR A 273 9.87 -4.57 21.63
CA TYR A 273 9.81 -4.69 20.19
C TYR A 273 10.78 -3.73 19.50
N PRO A 274 11.19 -3.98 18.23
CA PRO A 274 12.27 -3.22 17.56
C PRO A 274 11.98 -1.74 17.32
N TRP A 275 10.71 -1.34 17.20
CA TRP A 275 10.20 0.01 17.02
C TRP A 275 10.57 0.68 15.68
N VAL A 276 11.79 0.50 15.16
CA VAL A 276 12.22 0.97 13.83
C VAL A 276 12.49 -0.22 12.92
N TYR A 277 11.96 -0.16 11.72
CA TYR A 277 11.98 -1.24 10.76
C TYR A 277 12.53 -0.77 9.43
N LEU A 278 13.26 -1.64 8.75
CA LEU A 278 13.77 -1.42 7.40
C LEU A 278 12.93 -2.19 6.39
N ALA A 279 12.66 -1.59 5.24
CA ALA A 279 12.09 -2.32 4.12
C ALA A 279 12.99 -3.50 3.73
N ASP A 280 12.37 -4.60 3.32
CA ASP A 280 13.08 -5.84 2.97
C ASP A 280 14.15 -5.62 1.88
N GLU A 281 13.96 -4.62 1.00
CA GLU A 281 14.92 -4.24 -0.03
C GLU A 281 16.30 -3.92 0.56
N PHE A 282 16.40 -3.31 1.76
CA PHE A 282 17.70 -3.09 2.39
C PHE A 282 18.43 -4.40 2.69
N TYR A 283 17.73 -5.42 3.17
CA TYR A 283 18.31 -6.72 3.45
C TYR A 283 18.64 -7.47 2.16
N CYS A 284 17.77 -7.41 1.16
CA CYS A 284 18.02 -8.00 -0.15
C CYS A 284 19.28 -7.44 -0.81
N ASN A 285 19.45 -6.13 -0.76
CA ASN A 285 20.61 -5.46 -1.34
C ASN A 285 21.88 -5.59 -0.48
N ALA A 286 21.76 -5.63 0.86
CA ALA A 286 22.91 -5.78 1.76
C ALA A 286 23.55 -7.19 1.70
N TYR A 287 22.76 -8.22 1.43
CA TYR A 287 23.19 -9.62 1.51
C TYR A 287 22.87 -10.42 0.24
N PRO A 288 23.35 -9.99 -0.95
CA PRO A 288 23.06 -10.69 -2.20
C PRO A 288 23.53 -12.13 -2.15
N GLY A 289 22.65 -13.07 -2.53
CA GLY A 289 22.91 -14.51 -2.50
C GLY A 289 22.85 -15.16 -1.11
N ASP A 290 22.61 -14.41 -0.04
CA ASP A 290 22.50 -14.96 1.33
C ASP A 290 21.39 -14.27 2.17
N VAL A 291 20.44 -13.58 1.52
CA VAL A 291 19.42 -12.77 2.16
C VAL A 291 18.57 -13.55 3.18
N LEU A 292 18.21 -14.79 2.84
CA LEU A 292 17.34 -15.62 3.69
C LEU A 292 17.91 -15.89 5.09
N ARG A 293 19.24 -15.87 5.25
CA ARG A 293 19.92 -16.04 6.54
C ARG A 293 20.03 -14.74 7.34
N HIS A 294 19.96 -13.59 6.67
CA HIS A 294 20.14 -12.28 7.29
C HIS A 294 18.84 -11.54 7.53
N LEU A 295 17.71 -12.02 6.99
CA LEU A 295 16.41 -11.48 7.32
C LEU A 295 16.11 -11.61 8.82
N PRO A 296 15.58 -10.55 9.46
CA PRO A 296 15.14 -10.64 10.84
C PRO A 296 14.13 -11.80 11.05
N PRO A 297 14.07 -12.39 12.26
CA PRO A 297 13.11 -13.45 12.57
C PRO A 297 11.66 -12.91 12.57
N ALA A 298 10.66 -13.78 12.43
CA ALA A 298 9.25 -13.40 12.43
C ALA A 298 8.85 -12.54 13.64
N SER A 299 9.38 -12.84 14.82
CA SER A 299 9.13 -12.07 16.04
C SER A 299 9.59 -10.61 15.98
N HIS A 300 10.48 -10.27 15.03
CA HIS A 300 10.89 -8.89 14.77
C HIS A 300 9.76 -8.04 14.18
N TYR A 301 8.90 -8.65 13.35
CA TYR A 301 7.85 -7.95 12.61
C TYR A 301 6.49 -7.92 13.33
N GLY A 302 6.36 -8.61 14.47
CA GLY A 302 5.12 -8.66 15.25
C GLY A 302 3.95 -9.23 14.45
N ASP A 303 2.93 -8.41 14.22
CA ASP A 303 1.73 -8.75 13.44
C ASP A 303 1.88 -8.49 11.92
N PHE A 304 3.05 -8.15 11.46
CA PHE A 304 3.33 -7.81 10.05
C PHE A 304 2.49 -6.65 9.50
N SER A 305 2.15 -5.69 10.33
CA SER A 305 1.27 -4.55 9.98
C SER A 305 1.89 -3.51 9.03
N MET A 306 3.13 -3.71 8.56
CA MET A 306 3.86 -2.74 7.73
C MET A 306 4.17 -3.25 6.31
N PHE A 307 3.37 -4.17 5.78
CA PHE A 307 3.54 -4.69 4.42
C PHE A 307 3.48 -3.61 3.33
N GLU A 308 2.69 -2.57 3.53
CA GLU A 308 2.58 -1.44 2.60
C GLU A 308 3.90 -0.67 2.43
N ASP A 309 4.79 -0.74 3.44
CA ASP A 309 6.14 -0.19 3.39
C ASP A 309 7.18 -1.18 2.83
N GLY A 310 6.76 -2.36 2.37
CA GLY A 310 7.68 -3.41 1.94
C GLY A 310 8.47 -4.03 3.09
N ILE A 311 7.91 -4.04 4.32
CA ILE A 311 8.55 -4.50 5.54
C ILE A 311 7.97 -5.84 5.96
N GLY A 312 8.79 -6.89 6.00
CA GLY A 312 8.42 -8.23 6.46
C GLY A 312 7.75 -9.12 5.41
N ILE A 313 7.56 -8.65 4.18
CA ILE A 313 6.94 -9.42 3.09
C ILE A 313 7.76 -10.67 2.79
N VAL A 314 9.08 -10.52 2.63
CA VAL A 314 9.96 -11.65 2.32
C VAL A 314 9.97 -12.65 3.47
N ARG A 315 9.99 -12.19 4.74
CA ARG A 315 9.92 -13.09 5.89
C ARG A 315 8.59 -13.86 5.92
N SER A 316 7.46 -13.20 5.67
CA SER A 316 6.14 -13.86 5.60
C SER A 316 6.11 -14.94 4.52
N GLN A 317 6.59 -14.63 3.32
CA GLN A 317 6.69 -15.60 2.23
C GLN A 317 7.58 -16.80 2.57
N VAL A 318 8.72 -16.57 3.24
CA VAL A 318 9.60 -17.66 3.71
C VAL A 318 8.89 -18.55 4.72
N MET A 319 8.10 -17.98 5.63
CA MET A 319 7.34 -18.75 6.61
C MET A 319 6.24 -19.59 5.93
N GLU A 320 5.43 -18.98 5.09
CA GLU A 320 4.41 -19.71 4.31
C GLU A 320 5.04 -20.86 3.49
N TRP A 321 6.20 -20.58 2.86
CA TRP A 321 6.94 -21.60 2.10
C TRP A 321 7.38 -22.77 2.97
N GLN A 322 7.88 -22.50 4.18
CA GLN A 322 8.29 -23.53 5.12
C GLN A 322 7.11 -24.37 5.64
N ASP A 323 5.98 -23.71 5.87
CA ASP A 323 4.75 -24.34 6.35
C ASP A 323 4.11 -25.23 5.27
N CYS A 324 4.35 -24.95 3.98
CA CYS A 324 3.83 -25.70 2.82
C CYS A 324 4.76 -26.81 2.32
N SER A 325 5.62 -27.37 3.17
CA SER A 325 6.63 -28.35 2.74
C SER A 325 6.02 -29.63 2.11
N GLU A 326 4.88 -30.11 2.61
CA GLU A 326 4.16 -31.27 2.08
C GLU A 326 3.53 -30.99 0.72
N GLU A 327 2.93 -29.81 0.55
CA GLU A 327 2.34 -29.31 -0.69
C GLU A 327 3.40 -29.11 -1.78
N ILE A 328 4.58 -28.59 -1.40
CA ILE A 328 5.73 -28.42 -2.29
C ILE A 328 6.23 -29.78 -2.80
N GLU A 329 6.38 -30.78 -1.92
CA GLU A 329 6.76 -32.13 -2.31
C GLU A 329 5.69 -32.81 -3.19
N HIS A 330 4.41 -32.54 -2.91
CA HIS A 330 3.30 -33.02 -3.71
C HIS A 330 3.31 -32.41 -5.11
N LEU A 331 3.37 -31.08 -5.22
CA LEU A 331 3.40 -30.39 -6.50
C LEU A 331 4.63 -30.82 -7.34
N ALA A 332 5.80 -31.03 -6.71
CA ALA A 332 6.97 -31.48 -7.42
C ALA A 332 6.73 -32.84 -8.11
N ARG A 333 6.04 -33.77 -7.44
CA ARG A 333 5.66 -35.07 -8.04
C ARG A 333 4.67 -34.93 -9.19
N VAL A 334 3.66 -34.05 -9.03
CA VAL A 334 2.67 -33.75 -10.08
C VAL A 334 3.37 -33.20 -11.31
N LEU A 335 4.24 -32.18 -11.14
CA LEU A 335 4.99 -31.59 -12.25
C LEU A 335 5.93 -32.57 -12.95
N ASP A 336 6.50 -33.54 -12.22
CA ASP A 336 7.30 -34.60 -12.82
C ASP A 336 6.46 -35.63 -13.59
N GLU A 337 5.30 -36.03 -13.07
CA GLU A 337 4.38 -36.99 -13.71
C GLU A 337 3.79 -36.42 -15.01
N GLU A 338 3.44 -35.13 -15.02
CA GLU A 338 2.90 -34.43 -16.20
C GLU A 338 3.99 -33.92 -17.16
N ASP A 339 5.28 -34.14 -16.83
CA ASP A 339 6.44 -33.52 -17.52
C ASP A 339 6.30 -32.01 -17.73
N ALA A 340 5.67 -31.35 -16.77
CA ALA A 340 5.34 -29.93 -16.83
C ALA A 340 6.44 -29.03 -16.24
N ARG A 341 6.57 -27.85 -16.83
CA ARG A 341 7.38 -26.76 -16.30
C ARG A 341 6.54 -25.50 -16.20
N VAL A 342 6.65 -24.82 -15.06
CA VAL A 342 5.92 -23.59 -14.78
C VAL A 342 6.91 -22.46 -14.58
N TYR A 343 6.73 -21.37 -15.33
CA TYR A 343 7.46 -20.14 -15.16
C TYR A 343 6.64 -19.17 -14.30
N TYR A 344 7.18 -18.82 -13.15
CA TYR A 344 6.58 -17.85 -12.22
C TYR A 344 7.24 -16.49 -12.43
N VAL A 345 6.47 -15.49 -12.87
CA VAL A 345 6.99 -14.15 -13.16
C VAL A 345 7.31 -13.41 -11.86
N LEU A 346 8.53 -12.90 -11.76
CA LEU A 346 9.03 -12.13 -10.62
C LEU A 346 9.82 -10.92 -11.11
N GLY A 347 9.83 -9.85 -10.33
CA GLY A 347 10.76 -8.74 -10.52
C GLY A 347 12.19 -9.12 -10.10
N GLU A 348 13.18 -8.40 -10.61
CA GLU A 348 14.61 -8.65 -10.34
C GLU A 348 14.94 -8.59 -8.83
N ALA A 349 14.20 -7.79 -8.04
CA ALA A 349 14.37 -7.70 -6.59
C ALA A 349 14.14 -9.03 -5.85
N GLN A 350 13.37 -9.96 -6.43
CA GLN A 350 13.08 -11.27 -5.85
C GLN A 350 14.10 -12.36 -6.17
N ARG A 351 15.20 -12.04 -6.86
CA ARG A 351 16.21 -13.00 -7.29
C ARG A 351 16.79 -13.82 -6.12
N ASP A 352 17.25 -13.14 -5.08
CA ASP A 352 17.97 -13.74 -3.95
C ASP A 352 17.03 -14.16 -2.80
N CYS A 353 15.72 -14.06 -3.00
CA CYS A 353 14.70 -14.51 -2.05
C CYS A 353 13.74 -15.52 -2.67
N MET A 354 12.71 -15.11 -3.41
CA MET A 354 11.72 -16.06 -3.96
C MET A 354 12.31 -17.03 -4.98
N ALA A 355 13.17 -16.54 -5.89
CA ALA A 355 13.81 -17.44 -6.84
C ALA A 355 14.74 -18.45 -6.15
N ALA A 356 15.43 -18.04 -5.09
CA ALA A 356 16.27 -18.93 -4.28
C ALA A 356 15.45 -20.03 -3.58
N LEU A 357 14.25 -19.70 -3.06
CA LEU A 357 13.35 -20.71 -2.47
C LEU A 357 12.95 -21.78 -3.49
N PHE A 358 12.64 -21.39 -4.73
CA PHE A 358 12.33 -22.36 -5.79
C PHE A 358 13.53 -23.27 -6.11
N ASP A 359 14.71 -22.67 -6.25
CA ASP A 359 15.94 -23.39 -6.61
C ASP A 359 16.49 -24.30 -5.49
N GLU A 360 16.17 -24.02 -4.24
CA GLU A 360 16.59 -24.81 -3.07
C GLU A 360 15.54 -25.86 -2.64
N SER A 361 14.42 -25.97 -3.36
CA SER A 361 13.31 -26.86 -3.05
C SER A 361 13.21 -28.09 -3.99
N PRO A 362 12.33 -29.06 -3.68
CA PRO A 362 11.97 -30.15 -4.60
C PRO A 362 11.43 -29.70 -5.96
N LEU A 363 10.93 -28.45 -6.06
CA LEU A 363 10.41 -27.88 -7.31
C LEU A 363 11.48 -27.36 -8.27
N LYS A 364 12.76 -27.47 -7.91
CA LYS A 364 13.89 -27.01 -8.72
C LYS A 364 13.82 -27.50 -10.16
N GLY A 365 13.83 -26.53 -11.10
CA GLY A 365 13.78 -26.79 -12.54
C GLY A 365 12.39 -27.12 -13.07
N ARG A 366 11.38 -27.32 -12.21
CA ARG A 366 9.97 -27.49 -12.55
C ARG A 366 9.18 -26.20 -12.32
N LEU A 367 9.33 -25.55 -11.16
CA LEU A 367 8.88 -24.19 -10.91
C LEU A 367 10.09 -23.26 -11.07
N VAL A 368 10.08 -22.43 -12.11
CA VAL A 368 11.22 -21.62 -12.52
C VAL A 368 10.86 -20.14 -12.36
N ALA A 369 11.66 -19.40 -11.61
CA ALA A 369 11.52 -17.96 -11.53
C ALA A 369 11.90 -17.31 -12.87
N LEU A 370 10.94 -16.66 -13.51
CA LEU A 370 11.17 -15.81 -14.68
C LEU A 370 11.37 -14.37 -14.22
N LEU A 371 12.62 -13.98 -14.07
CA LEU A 371 12.97 -12.64 -13.62
C LEU A 371 12.78 -11.63 -14.75
N VAL A 372 11.92 -10.64 -14.52
CA VAL A 372 11.59 -9.60 -15.50
C VAL A 372 12.13 -8.27 -15.02
N ARG A 373 12.87 -7.61 -15.91
CA ARG A 373 13.34 -6.26 -15.69
C ARG A 373 12.25 -5.25 -16.07
N ASN A 374 12.04 -4.27 -15.22
CA ASN A 374 11.13 -3.18 -15.50
C ASN A 374 11.79 -2.13 -16.41
N GLU A 375 11.62 -2.27 -17.72
CA GLU A 375 12.15 -1.33 -18.71
C GLU A 375 11.22 -0.10 -18.88
N HIS A 376 9.93 -0.25 -18.56
CA HIS A 376 8.95 0.82 -18.67
C HIS A 376 9.26 1.98 -17.72
N PHE A 377 9.47 1.69 -16.44
CA PHE A 377 9.88 2.70 -15.45
C PHE A 377 11.40 2.87 -15.39
N GLY A 378 12.16 1.80 -15.49
CA GLY A 378 13.61 1.82 -15.33
C GLY A 378 14.07 2.28 -13.95
N GLY A 379 15.29 2.81 -13.83
CA GLY A 379 15.86 3.21 -12.54
C GLY A 379 16.12 2.00 -11.64
N ASN A 380 15.59 2.04 -10.41
CA ASN A 380 15.62 0.91 -9.46
C ASN A 380 14.21 0.35 -9.16
N VAL A 381 13.28 0.46 -10.12
CA VAL A 381 11.92 -0.05 -9.98
C VAL A 381 11.90 -1.49 -10.48
N ASP A 382 12.11 -2.45 -9.59
CA ASP A 382 12.35 -3.86 -9.93
C ASP A 382 11.56 -4.88 -9.08
N VAL A 383 10.61 -4.41 -8.26
CA VAL A 383 9.72 -5.28 -7.48
C VAL A 383 8.57 -5.81 -8.35
N THR A 384 8.09 -7.02 -8.06
CA THR A 384 7.06 -7.72 -8.85
C THR A 384 5.77 -6.92 -8.99
N GLY A 385 5.30 -6.28 -7.92
CA GLY A 385 4.05 -5.49 -7.93
C GLY A 385 4.09 -4.22 -8.80
N LEU A 386 5.28 -3.80 -9.25
CA LEU A 386 5.45 -2.64 -10.13
C LEU A 386 5.82 -3.03 -11.58
N LEU A 387 5.83 -4.33 -11.90
CA LEU A 387 6.07 -4.79 -13.27
C LEU A 387 4.94 -4.34 -14.21
N CYS A 388 5.34 -3.95 -15.41
CA CYS A 388 4.43 -3.55 -16.47
C CYS A 388 4.10 -4.72 -17.41
N GLY A 389 2.87 -4.77 -17.90
CA GLY A 389 2.40 -5.83 -18.77
C GLY A 389 3.21 -5.97 -20.06
N GLY A 390 3.66 -4.84 -20.63
CA GLY A 390 4.51 -4.81 -21.81
C GLY A 390 5.88 -5.46 -21.61
N ASP A 391 6.52 -5.22 -20.47
CA ASP A 391 7.82 -5.83 -20.12
C ASP A 391 7.66 -7.34 -19.91
N VAL A 392 6.60 -7.75 -19.22
CA VAL A 392 6.27 -9.16 -19.01
C VAL A 392 5.96 -9.86 -20.31
N ALA A 393 5.09 -9.27 -21.17
CA ALA A 393 4.77 -9.84 -22.49
C ALA A 393 6.01 -10.02 -23.37
N HIS A 394 7.00 -9.11 -23.24
CA HIS A 394 8.26 -9.24 -23.94
C HIS A 394 9.11 -10.40 -23.40
N ALA A 395 9.23 -10.49 -22.07
CA ALA A 395 10.06 -11.50 -21.42
C ALA A 395 9.58 -12.94 -21.65
N ILE A 396 8.26 -13.16 -21.66
CA ILE A 396 7.68 -14.50 -21.81
C ILE A 396 7.67 -15.01 -23.23
N ARG A 397 7.92 -14.21 -24.28
CA ARG A 397 7.94 -14.64 -25.69
C ARG A 397 8.89 -15.80 -25.98
N GLY A 398 9.91 -15.98 -25.16
CA GLY A 398 10.89 -17.05 -25.30
C GLY A 398 10.50 -18.37 -24.63
N VAL A 399 9.39 -18.40 -23.88
CA VAL A 399 8.90 -19.58 -23.19
C VAL A 399 8.30 -20.56 -24.22
N SER A 400 8.52 -21.85 -24.03
CA SER A 400 7.95 -22.89 -24.91
C SER A 400 6.43 -22.93 -24.76
N ALA A 401 5.72 -23.16 -25.86
CA ALA A 401 4.26 -23.31 -25.86
C ALA A 401 3.78 -24.57 -25.08
N HIS A 402 4.70 -25.45 -24.67
CA HIS A 402 4.40 -26.61 -23.83
C HIS A 402 4.57 -26.34 -22.34
N ASP A 403 5.16 -25.21 -21.99
CA ASP A 403 5.38 -24.80 -20.62
C ASP A 403 4.27 -23.82 -20.17
N PHE A 404 4.04 -23.71 -18.88
CA PHE A 404 3.04 -22.84 -18.28
C PHE A 404 3.69 -21.52 -17.81
N VAL A 405 2.96 -20.42 -17.89
CA VAL A 405 3.38 -19.12 -17.36
C VAL A 405 2.33 -18.62 -16.38
N VAL A 406 2.76 -18.31 -15.16
CA VAL A 406 1.89 -17.74 -14.13
C VAL A 406 2.34 -16.34 -13.74
N LEU A 407 1.37 -15.44 -13.55
CA LEU A 407 1.53 -14.05 -13.20
C LEU A 407 0.99 -13.81 -11.78
N PRO A 408 1.80 -13.31 -10.84
CA PRO A 408 1.30 -12.98 -9.51
C PRO A 408 0.23 -11.89 -9.56
N ARG A 409 -0.85 -12.07 -8.81
CA ARG A 409 -1.98 -11.12 -8.75
C ARG A 409 -1.56 -9.71 -8.35
N ILE A 410 -0.48 -9.54 -7.59
CA ILE A 410 0.04 -8.23 -7.16
C ILE A 410 0.42 -7.30 -8.33
N MET A 411 0.60 -7.84 -9.54
CA MET A 411 0.86 -7.03 -10.74
C MET A 411 -0.36 -6.24 -11.23
N PHE A 412 -1.55 -6.61 -10.77
CA PHE A 412 -2.82 -6.08 -11.26
C PHE A 412 -3.56 -5.33 -10.15
N ASN A 413 -4.18 -4.21 -10.49
CA ASN A 413 -5.09 -3.53 -9.59
C ASN A 413 -6.43 -4.28 -9.45
N ALA A 414 -7.38 -3.74 -8.66
CA ALA A 414 -8.70 -4.34 -8.47
C ALA A 414 -9.52 -4.49 -9.77
N ASP A 415 -9.27 -3.63 -10.75
CA ASP A 415 -9.94 -3.65 -12.06
C ASP A 415 -9.23 -4.60 -13.07
N GLY A 416 -8.15 -5.26 -12.66
CA GLY A 416 -7.40 -6.22 -13.50
C GLY A 416 -6.39 -5.59 -14.47
N TYR A 417 -5.94 -4.36 -14.21
CA TYR A 417 -4.95 -3.66 -15.03
C TYR A 417 -3.58 -3.59 -14.37
N THR A 418 -2.54 -3.76 -15.15
CA THR A 418 -1.15 -3.43 -14.80
C THR A 418 -0.92 -1.91 -14.78
N LEU A 419 0.27 -1.46 -14.38
CA LEU A 419 0.59 -0.03 -14.32
C LEU A 419 0.66 0.67 -15.69
N ASP A 420 0.85 -0.07 -16.76
CA ASP A 420 0.82 0.38 -18.17
C ASP A 420 -0.49 0.01 -18.89
N ASP A 421 -1.58 -0.13 -18.12
CA ASP A 421 -2.96 -0.31 -18.56
C ASP A 421 -3.22 -1.59 -19.40
N MET A 422 -2.40 -2.63 -19.22
CA MET A 422 -2.64 -3.93 -19.86
C MET A 422 -3.43 -4.86 -18.94
N THR A 423 -4.37 -5.58 -19.53
CA THR A 423 -5.05 -6.72 -18.91
C THR A 423 -4.24 -8.01 -19.08
N VAL A 424 -4.64 -9.08 -18.42
CA VAL A 424 -4.05 -10.42 -18.62
C VAL A 424 -4.24 -10.89 -20.09
N ASP A 425 -5.37 -10.55 -20.70
CA ASP A 425 -5.65 -10.90 -22.10
C ASP A 425 -4.74 -10.13 -23.06
N ASP A 426 -4.49 -8.83 -22.81
CA ASP A 426 -3.54 -8.03 -23.59
C ASP A 426 -2.11 -8.59 -23.51
N ILE A 427 -1.69 -9.05 -22.32
CA ILE A 427 -0.36 -9.69 -22.12
C ILE A 427 -0.31 -10.99 -22.94
N ARG A 428 -1.34 -11.83 -22.86
CA ARG A 428 -1.45 -13.09 -23.61
C ARG A 428 -1.38 -12.85 -25.11
N ASP A 429 -2.19 -11.93 -25.63
CA ASP A 429 -2.26 -11.61 -27.05
C ASP A 429 -0.95 -11.02 -27.57
N THR A 430 -0.31 -10.14 -26.78
CA THR A 430 0.97 -9.52 -27.13
C THR A 430 2.12 -10.53 -27.13
N ALA A 431 2.15 -11.46 -26.18
CA ALA A 431 3.17 -12.50 -26.10
C ALA A 431 2.94 -13.68 -27.05
N GLY A 432 1.66 -13.98 -27.36
CA GLY A 432 1.24 -15.15 -28.11
C GLY A 432 1.37 -16.45 -27.31
N ILE A 433 1.38 -16.37 -25.97
CA ILE A 433 1.55 -17.48 -25.04
C ILE A 433 0.43 -17.42 -23.98
N PRO A 434 -0.22 -18.55 -23.65
CA PRO A 434 -1.17 -18.60 -22.55
C PRO A 434 -0.52 -18.20 -21.22
N VAL A 435 -1.21 -17.36 -20.45
CA VAL A 435 -0.80 -16.95 -19.10
C VAL A 435 -1.97 -17.09 -18.16
N THR A 436 -1.68 -17.38 -16.87
CA THR A 436 -2.68 -17.51 -15.81
C THR A 436 -2.28 -16.62 -14.64
N VAL A 437 -3.24 -15.91 -14.07
CA VAL A 437 -3.01 -15.12 -12.84
C VAL A 437 -3.20 -16.03 -11.64
N VAL A 438 -2.23 -16.02 -10.72
CA VAL A 438 -2.26 -16.80 -9.49
C VAL A 438 -2.17 -15.90 -8.26
N SER A 439 -2.61 -16.42 -7.12
CA SER A 439 -2.50 -15.76 -5.82
C SER A 439 -1.03 -15.43 -5.46
N CYS A 440 -0.86 -14.51 -4.51
CA CYS A 440 0.44 -14.24 -3.90
C CYS A 440 0.69 -15.06 -2.62
N SER A 441 -0.33 -15.72 -2.08
CA SER A 441 -0.23 -16.63 -0.95
C SER A 441 0.36 -17.96 -1.40
N VAL A 442 1.39 -18.45 -0.70
CA VAL A 442 2.10 -19.68 -1.08
C VAL A 442 1.17 -20.88 -1.17
N PRO A 443 0.34 -21.22 -0.17
CA PRO A 443 -0.55 -22.37 -0.25
C PRO A 443 -1.56 -22.27 -1.42
N GLU A 444 -2.03 -21.04 -1.72
CA GLU A 444 -3.00 -20.83 -2.78
C GLU A 444 -2.38 -21.00 -4.16
N TYR A 445 -1.22 -20.33 -4.43
CA TYR A 445 -0.63 -20.46 -5.76
C TYR A 445 -0.07 -21.88 -6.04
N LEU A 446 0.39 -22.61 -5.04
CA LEU A 446 0.80 -24.01 -5.23
C LEU A 446 -0.38 -24.86 -5.72
N LYS A 447 -1.55 -24.68 -5.10
CA LYS A 447 -2.79 -25.36 -5.50
C LYS A 447 -3.28 -24.92 -6.88
N GLU A 448 -3.27 -23.62 -7.18
CA GLU A 448 -3.68 -23.07 -8.47
C GLU A 448 -2.76 -23.55 -9.61
N ILE A 449 -1.44 -23.73 -9.34
CA ILE A 449 -0.49 -24.31 -10.30
C ILE A 449 -0.81 -25.80 -10.53
N GLU A 450 -1.11 -26.56 -9.48
CA GLU A 450 -1.52 -27.97 -9.62
C GLU A 450 -2.77 -28.09 -10.49
N GLU A 451 -3.83 -27.31 -10.20
CA GLU A 451 -5.05 -27.28 -10.97
C GLU A 451 -4.81 -26.90 -12.44
N LEU A 452 -3.91 -25.92 -12.69
CA LEU A 452 -3.55 -25.50 -14.04
C LEU A 452 -2.88 -26.59 -14.86
N VAL A 453 -2.04 -27.41 -14.24
CA VAL A 453 -1.24 -28.44 -14.94
C VAL A 453 -2.01 -29.74 -15.14
N THR A 454 -2.91 -30.07 -14.21
CA THR A 454 -3.71 -31.32 -14.27
C THR A 454 -5.00 -31.18 -15.08
N GLY A 455 -5.42 -29.95 -15.48
CA GLY A 455 -6.47 -29.69 -16.45
C GLY A 455 -7.83 -29.45 -16.04
#